data_4ca2110a9e6f80492c18102ea9bdddc5
#
_entry.id   4ca2110a9e6f80492c18102ea9bdddc5
#
_cell.length_a   1.000
_cell.length_b   1.000
_cell.length_c   1.000
_cell.angle_alpha   90.00
_cell.angle_beta   90.00
_cell.angle_gamma   90.00
#
_symmetry.space_group_name_H-M   'P 1'
#
loop_
_entity.id
_entity.type
_entity.pdbx_description
1 polymer ?
#
loop_
_entity_poly.entity_id
_entity_poly.type
_entity_poly.pdbx_seq_one_letter_code
_entity_poly.pdbx_strand_id
1 'polypeptide(L)'
;MEFRNLSTFVRVAELRSFSAAARELDYSQSAVSMQIAQLEEELGTRLFDRVGRSIALTEQGARFYGYAQNILRMTENACREMNNTSGVSGQLRIALAESLCMIGFPEVLGRYHQLYPQVQVIVSTATTTDMFRALAQNDVDLVYQLDTRVYRSDAVIALEEPVRVVFVAPREHPLASRKTVTLAECTACPFILTEKGMSYRSQLDECLARNGLEIQPFLEIGNPEIIARMVAKGMGLSLLPEFIVAEHVRRGEIVQLEVEGFSAGLWRQLIYHKGKWISPAMQAMIDLLCAPRGK
;
A
#
# COMPACT_ATOMS: atom_id res chain seq x y z
N MET A 1 -17.74 22.09 18.84
CA MET A 1 -16.39 21.72 18.29
C MET A 1 -16.05 22.63 17.12
N GLU A 2 -15.01 23.43 17.24
CA GLU A 2 -14.60 24.39 16.20
C GLU A 2 -13.49 23.82 15.34
N PHE A 3 -13.49 24.12 14.03
CA PHE A 3 -12.44 23.69 13.10
C PHE A 3 -11.04 24.13 13.55
N ARG A 4 -10.95 25.31 14.18
CA ARG A 4 -9.71 25.83 14.74
C ARG A 4 -9.13 24.88 15.80
N ASN A 5 -9.98 24.36 16.69
CA ASN A 5 -9.54 23.43 17.74
C ASN A 5 -9.06 22.11 17.17
N LEU A 6 -9.72 21.62 16.11
CA LEU A 6 -9.29 20.42 15.37
C LEU A 6 -7.93 20.62 14.69
N SER A 7 -7.76 21.74 13.99
CA SER A 7 -6.48 22.07 13.33
C SER A 7 -5.34 22.16 14.35
N THR A 8 -5.59 22.83 15.47
CA THR A 8 -4.63 22.95 16.57
C THR A 8 -4.28 21.58 17.16
N PHE A 9 -5.28 20.73 17.38
CA PHE A 9 -5.06 19.37 17.89
C PHE A 9 -4.18 18.53 16.96
N VAL A 10 -4.50 18.51 15.65
CA VAL A 10 -3.71 17.77 14.65
C VAL A 10 -2.27 18.30 14.64
N ARG A 11 -2.07 19.61 14.64
CA ARG A 11 -0.73 20.19 14.59
C ARG A 11 0.09 19.92 15.85
N VAL A 12 -0.51 19.95 17.05
CA VAL A 12 0.16 19.57 18.30
C VAL A 12 0.54 18.09 18.29
N ALA A 13 -0.31 17.22 17.76
CA ALA A 13 -0.04 15.80 17.63
C ALA A 13 1.16 15.50 16.70
N GLU A 14 1.21 16.16 15.54
CA GLU A 14 2.30 16.01 14.56
C GLU A 14 3.64 16.49 15.11
N LEU A 15 3.68 17.69 15.71
CA LEU A 15 4.88 18.31 16.22
C LEU A 15 5.30 17.82 17.62
N ARG A 16 4.41 17.12 18.30
CA ARG A 16 4.56 16.67 19.70
C ARG A 16 4.99 17.79 20.64
N SER A 17 4.54 19.02 20.35
CA SER A 17 4.95 20.25 21.04
C SER A 17 3.91 21.34 20.92
N PHE A 18 3.37 21.79 22.05
CA PHE A 18 2.47 22.94 22.09
C PHE A 18 3.13 24.23 21.64
N SER A 19 4.38 24.46 22.02
CA SER A 19 5.11 25.68 21.65
C SER A 19 5.51 25.70 20.17
N ALA A 20 5.82 24.53 19.57
CA ALA A 20 6.09 24.43 18.14
C ALA A 20 4.82 24.66 17.33
N ALA A 21 3.69 24.04 17.71
CA ALA A 21 2.41 24.23 17.09
C ALA A 21 1.92 25.69 17.18
N ALA A 22 2.13 26.33 18.33
CA ALA A 22 1.81 27.74 18.52
C ALA A 22 2.55 28.65 17.53
N ARG A 23 3.85 28.44 17.35
CA ARG A 23 4.66 29.21 16.38
C ARG A 23 4.22 29.02 14.95
N GLU A 24 3.89 27.77 14.57
CA GLU A 24 3.49 27.46 13.19
C GLU A 24 2.09 27.97 12.86
N LEU A 25 1.21 28.00 13.85
CA LEU A 25 -0.17 28.49 13.71
C LEU A 25 -0.34 29.99 13.98
N ASP A 26 0.75 30.72 14.27
CA ASP A 26 0.76 32.12 14.65
C ASP A 26 -0.12 32.43 15.89
N TYR A 27 -0.12 31.49 16.87
CA TYR A 27 -0.83 31.63 18.14
C TYR A 27 0.14 31.74 19.32
N SER A 28 -0.37 32.23 20.44
CA SER A 28 0.32 32.09 21.72
C SER A 28 0.21 30.62 22.23
N GLN A 29 1.21 30.14 22.99
CA GLN A 29 1.13 28.82 23.59
C GLN A 29 -0.10 28.68 24.52
N SER A 30 -0.49 29.76 25.21
CA SER A 30 -1.69 29.77 26.07
C SER A 30 -2.95 29.56 25.25
N ALA A 31 -3.06 30.21 24.07
CA ALA A 31 -4.19 30.02 23.16
C ALA A 31 -4.28 28.56 22.65
N VAL A 32 -3.17 27.96 22.22
CA VAL A 32 -3.12 26.56 21.82
C VAL A 32 -3.53 25.65 22.98
N SER A 33 -3.03 25.89 24.20
CA SER A 33 -3.41 25.10 25.36
C SER A 33 -4.90 25.21 25.71
N MET A 34 -5.47 26.39 25.57
CA MET A 34 -6.89 26.64 25.81
C MET A 34 -7.77 25.94 24.75
N GLN A 35 -7.39 25.99 23.48
CA GLN A 35 -8.11 25.31 22.40
C GLN A 35 -8.11 23.78 22.58
N ILE A 36 -6.99 23.21 23.02
CA ILE A 36 -6.93 21.78 23.32
C ILE A 36 -7.79 21.46 24.55
N ALA A 37 -7.71 22.24 25.63
CA ALA A 37 -8.52 22.02 26.82
C ALA A 37 -10.03 22.08 26.51
N GLN A 38 -10.44 23.04 25.70
CA GLN A 38 -11.83 23.15 25.24
C GLN A 38 -12.27 21.95 24.42
N LEU A 39 -11.40 21.44 23.54
CA LEU A 39 -11.68 20.23 22.74
C LEU A 39 -11.79 18.99 23.63
N GLU A 40 -10.89 18.83 24.62
CA GLU A 40 -10.92 17.73 25.59
C GLU A 40 -12.19 17.78 26.47
N GLU A 41 -12.61 18.98 26.87
CA GLU A 41 -13.85 19.19 27.63
C GLU A 41 -15.08 18.81 26.80
N GLU A 42 -15.19 19.28 25.56
CA GLU A 42 -16.30 18.93 24.65
C GLU A 42 -16.38 17.42 24.38
N LEU A 43 -15.24 16.72 24.30
CA LEU A 43 -15.18 15.29 24.06
C LEU A 43 -15.28 14.46 25.34
N GLY A 44 -15.21 15.09 26.51
CA GLY A 44 -15.24 14.43 27.81
C GLY A 44 -14.06 13.50 28.06
N THR A 45 -12.94 13.69 27.36
CA THR A 45 -11.75 12.83 27.50
C THR A 45 -10.47 13.59 27.23
N ARG A 46 -9.34 13.09 27.75
CA ARG A 46 -8.03 13.63 27.44
C ARG A 46 -7.50 13.06 26.14
N LEU A 47 -6.94 13.93 25.30
CA LEU A 47 -6.35 13.59 24.02
C LEU A 47 -4.84 13.50 24.09
N PHE A 48 -4.20 14.16 25.08
CA PHE A 48 -2.77 14.16 25.26
C PHE A 48 -2.35 13.70 26.67
N ASP A 49 -1.34 12.84 26.71
CA ASP A 49 -0.56 12.56 27.90
C ASP A 49 0.62 13.54 27.98
N ARG A 50 0.80 14.13 29.17
CA ARG A 50 1.91 15.06 29.47
C ARG A 50 2.78 14.44 30.54
N VAL A 51 3.84 13.75 30.12
CA VAL A 51 4.79 13.11 31.05
C VAL A 51 6.12 13.85 30.98
N GLY A 52 6.40 14.66 32.00
CA GLY A 52 7.60 15.49 32.04
C GLY A 52 7.62 16.52 30.90
N ARG A 53 8.58 16.40 29.98
CA ARG A 53 8.72 17.28 28.81
C ARG A 53 8.17 16.65 27.52
N SER A 54 7.70 15.42 27.57
CA SER A 54 7.18 14.72 26.39
C SER A 54 5.67 14.85 26.31
N ILE A 55 5.18 14.97 25.08
CA ILE A 55 3.75 15.02 24.73
C ILE A 55 3.49 13.84 23.81
N ALA A 56 2.53 13.00 24.19
CA ALA A 56 2.07 11.87 23.41
C ALA A 56 0.54 11.88 23.33
N LEU A 57 -0.04 11.29 22.30
CA LEU A 57 -1.46 11.04 22.25
C LEU A 57 -1.85 9.94 23.24
N THR A 58 -2.99 10.12 23.91
CA THR A 58 -3.66 9.03 24.61
C THR A 58 -4.23 8.03 23.59
N GLU A 59 -4.75 6.89 24.05
CA GLU A 59 -5.46 5.96 23.17
C GLU A 59 -6.66 6.63 22.48
N GLN A 60 -7.45 7.42 23.22
CA GLN A 60 -8.55 8.20 22.68
C GLN A 60 -8.06 9.29 21.75
N GLY A 61 -6.94 9.96 22.08
CA GLY A 61 -6.30 10.94 21.23
C GLY A 61 -5.85 10.35 19.89
N ALA A 62 -5.25 9.17 19.90
CA ALA A 62 -4.83 8.46 18.68
C ALA A 62 -6.04 8.08 17.80
N ARG A 63 -7.13 7.60 18.40
CA ARG A 63 -8.38 7.32 17.68
C ARG A 63 -9.00 8.61 17.11
N PHE A 64 -9.04 9.66 17.91
CA PHE A 64 -9.62 10.94 17.49
C PHE A 64 -8.78 11.65 16.43
N TYR A 65 -7.47 11.43 16.40
CA TYR A 65 -6.56 12.02 15.41
C TYR A 65 -6.98 11.67 13.97
N GLY A 66 -7.31 10.43 13.71
CA GLY A 66 -7.81 10.02 12.39
C GLY A 66 -9.13 10.70 12.01
N TYR A 67 -10.06 10.86 12.96
CA TYR A 67 -11.30 11.59 12.71
C TYR A 67 -11.07 13.09 12.46
N ALA A 68 -10.20 13.72 13.25
CA ALA A 68 -9.87 15.14 13.10
C ALA A 68 -9.24 15.44 11.74
N GLN A 69 -8.28 14.62 11.30
CA GLN A 69 -7.69 14.72 9.97
C GLN A 69 -8.75 14.56 8.86
N ASN A 70 -9.67 13.61 9.02
CA ASN A 70 -10.75 13.39 8.06
C ASN A 70 -11.64 14.62 7.90
N ILE A 71 -12.08 15.22 9.03
CA ILE A 71 -12.95 16.39 9.04
C ILE A 71 -12.26 17.58 8.36
N LEU A 72 -11.00 17.87 8.72
CA LEU A 72 -10.24 18.97 8.13
C LEU A 72 -10.08 18.79 6.61
N ARG A 73 -9.73 17.60 6.17
CA ARG A 73 -9.57 17.29 4.75
C ARG A 73 -10.89 17.37 3.98
N MET A 74 -12.00 16.88 4.55
CA MET A 74 -13.33 17.04 3.94
C MET A 74 -13.68 18.52 3.74
N THR A 75 -13.36 19.35 4.71
CA THR A 75 -13.60 20.81 4.61
C THR A 75 -12.74 21.44 3.51
N GLU A 76 -11.44 21.09 3.45
CA GLU A 76 -10.56 21.58 2.39
C GLU A 76 -11.06 21.14 1.00
N ASN A 77 -11.47 19.88 0.87
CA ASN A 77 -12.00 19.36 -0.39
C ASN A 77 -13.28 20.08 -0.81
N ALA A 78 -14.23 20.30 0.13
CA ALA A 78 -15.45 21.05 -0.13
C ALA A 78 -15.15 22.49 -0.59
N CYS A 79 -14.22 23.17 0.06
CA CYS A 79 -13.80 24.51 -0.35
C CYS A 79 -13.15 24.50 -1.75
N ARG A 80 -12.33 23.50 -2.07
CA ARG A 80 -11.70 23.37 -3.39
C ARG A 80 -12.75 23.11 -4.49
N GLU A 81 -13.71 22.22 -4.25
CA GLU A 81 -14.79 21.95 -5.21
C GLU A 81 -15.65 23.17 -5.49
N MET A 82 -16.01 23.92 -4.46
CA MET A 82 -16.80 25.16 -4.63
C MET A 82 -16.03 26.26 -5.37
N ASN A 83 -14.71 26.28 -5.25
CA ASN A 83 -13.84 27.23 -5.93
C ASN A 83 -13.38 26.79 -7.33
N ASN A 84 -13.58 25.52 -7.70
CA ASN A 84 -13.12 24.94 -8.97
C ASN A 84 -14.27 24.87 -9.97
N THR A 85 -14.37 25.88 -10.82
CA THR A 85 -15.33 25.90 -11.95
C THR A 85 -14.86 25.11 -13.17
N SER A 86 -13.66 24.51 -13.16
CA SER A 86 -13.12 23.80 -14.33
C SER A 86 -12.06 22.76 -13.96
N GLY A 87 -12.48 21.52 -13.74
CA GLY A 87 -11.60 20.36 -13.79
C GLY A 87 -11.36 19.62 -12.47
N VAL A 88 -10.96 18.36 -12.59
CA VAL A 88 -10.57 17.49 -11.45
C VAL A 88 -9.21 17.94 -10.93
N SER A 89 -9.13 18.29 -9.64
CA SER A 89 -7.89 18.77 -9.01
C SER A 89 -7.76 18.26 -7.57
N GLY A 90 -6.65 18.53 -6.91
CA GLY A 90 -6.41 18.18 -5.52
C GLY A 90 -5.29 17.16 -5.33
N GLN A 91 -5.36 16.40 -4.24
CA GLN A 91 -4.34 15.40 -3.89
C GLN A 91 -4.99 14.03 -3.79
N LEU A 92 -4.34 13.00 -4.33
CA LEU A 92 -4.71 11.61 -4.25
C LEU A 92 -3.55 10.79 -3.69
N ARG A 93 -3.78 10.10 -2.58
CA ARG A 93 -2.78 9.28 -1.89
C ARG A 93 -3.09 7.81 -2.06
N ILE A 94 -2.14 7.04 -2.58
CA ILE A 94 -2.30 5.63 -2.88
C ILE A 94 -1.18 4.84 -2.22
N ALA A 95 -1.54 3.85 -1.39
CA ALA A 95 -0.60 2.84 -0.95
C ALA A 95 -0.76 1.60 -1.82
N LEU A 96 0.34 1.05 -2.31
CA LEU A 96 0.29 -0.11 -3.19
C LEU A 96 1.43 -1.10 -2.95
N ALA A 97 1.19 -2.36 -3.34
CA ALA A 97 2.22 -3.39 -3.32
C ALA A 97 3.29 -3.09 -4.37
N GLU A 98 4.56 -3.27 -4.01
CA GLU A 98 5.69 -2.93 -4.89
C GLU A 98 5.60 -3.61 -6.25
N SER A 99 5.20 -4.89 -6.29
CA SER A 99 4.99 -5.62 -7.54
C SER A 99 3.99 -4.94 -8.48
N LEU A 100 2.95 -4.30 -7.95
CA LEU A 100 1.94 -3.59 -8.75
C LEU A 100 2.46 -2.22 -9.23
N CYS A 101 3.40 -1.60 -8.47
CA CYS A 101 4.03 -0.36 -8.86
C CYS A 101 4.89 -0.50 -10.13
N MET A 102 5.44 -1.69 -10.36
CA MET A 102 6.40 -1.93 -11.43
C MET A 102 5.75 -2.06 -12.82
N ILE A 103 4.56 -2.68 -12.89
CA ILE A 103 3.92 -3.04 -14.18
C ILE A 103 2.43 -2.71 -14.16
N GLY A 104 1.99 -2.01 -15.20
CA GLY A 104 0.60 -1.65 -15.43
C GLY A 104 0.10 -0.42 -14.66
N PHE A 105 0.63 -0.14 -13.47
CA PHE A 105 0.32 1.08 -12.75
C PHE A 105 0.98 2.33 -13.35
N PRO A 106 2.25 2.28 -13.83
CA PRO A 106 2.87 3.42 -14.50
C PRO A 106 2.10 3.89 -15.74
N GLU A 107 1.55 2.97 -16.53
CA GLU A 107 0.74 3.29 -17.72
C GLU A 107 -0.59 3.96 -17.30
N VAL A 108 -1.23 3.45 -16.25
CA VAL A 108 -2.45 4.06 -15.70
C VAL A 108 -2.13 5.46 -15.15
N LEU A 109 -1.02 5.61 -14.43
CA LEU A 109 -0.60 6.89 -13.87
C LEU A 109 -0.26 7.91 -14.97
N GLY A 110 0.42 7.48 -16.03
CA GLY A 110 0.70 8.32 -17.19
C GLY A 110 -0.59 8.83 -17.86
N ARG A 111 -1.56 7.93 -18.09
CA ARG A 111 -2.87 8.31 -18.63
C ARG A 111 -3.66 9.19 -17.67
N TYR A 112 -3.60 8.91 -16.38
CA TYR A 112 -4.25 9.71 -15.35
C TYR A 112 -3.71 11.14 -15.35
N HIS A 113 -2.40 11.32 -15.38
CA HIS A 113 -1.76 12.64 -15.42
C HIS A 113 -2.11 13.43 -16.67
N GLN A 114 -2.20 12.79 -17.84
CA GLN A 114 -2.64 13.44 -19.08
C GLN A 114 -4.07 13.96 -18.99
N LEU A 115 -4.98 13.20 -18.36
CA LEU A 115 -6.39 13.57 -18.21
C LEU A 115 -6.63 14.57 -17.08
N TYR A 116 -5.85 14.48 -16.00
CA TYR A 116 -6.04 15.25 -14.77
C TYR A 116 -4.72 15.89 -14.27
N PRO A 117 -4.12 16.81 -15.05
CA PRO A 117 -2.79 17.36 -14.74
C PRO A 117 -2.74 18.21 -13.47
N GLN A 118 -3.90 18.62 -12.94
CA GLN A 118 -3.99 19.40 -11.72
C GLN A 118 -4.11 18.53 -10.45
N VAL A 119 -4.09 17.19 -10.59
CA VAL A 119 -4.11 16.29 -9.44
C VAL A 119 -2.69 15.91 -9.06
N GLN A 120 -2.31 16.16 -7.82
CA GLN A 120 -1.08 15.64 -7.25
C GLN A 120 -1.33 14.19 -6.78
N VAL A 121 -0.64 13.22 -7.36
CA VAL A 121 -0.69 11.83 -6.93
C VAL A 121 0.52 11.53 -6.05
N ILE A 122 0.27 11.04 -4.83
CA ILE A 122 1.29 10.58 -3.90
C ILE A 122 1.18 9.06 -3.79
N VAL A 123 2.25 8.37 -4.13
CA VAL A 123 2.32 6.91 -4.10
C VAL A 123 3.30 6.46 -3.02
N SER A 124 2.91 5.50 -2.22
CA SER A 124 3.78 4.83 -1.26
C SER A 124 3.68 3.31 -1.42
N THR A 125 4.80 2.62 -1.23
CA THR A 125 4.83 1.16 -1.16
C THR A 125 4.93 0.72 0.30
N ALA A 126 4.18 -0.31 0.67
CA ALA A 126 4.14 -0.81 2.04
C ALA A 126 3.70 -2.28 2.08
N THR A 127 3.84 -2.91 3.25
CA THR A 127 3.23 -4.22 3.51
C THR A 127 1.71 -4.11 3.57
N THR A 128 1.00 -5.21 3.31
CA THR A 128 -0.47 -5.24 3.39
C THR A 128 -0.98 -4.73 4.75
N THR A 129 -0.34 -5.12 5.85
CA THR A 129 -0.68 -4.67 7.20
C THR A 129 -0.56 -3.15 7.36
N ASP A 130 0.54 -2.57 6.87
CA ASP A 130 0.78 -1.13 6.97
C ASP A 130 -0.15 -0.33 6.06
N MET A 131 -0.46 -0.84 4.85
CA MET A 131 -1.44 -0.24 3.95
C MET A 131 -2.83 -0.14 4.61
N PHE A 132 -3.29 -1.22 5.27
CA PHE A 132 -4.58 -1.19 5.96
C PHE A 132 -4.57 -0.32 7.22
N ARG A 133 -3.43 -0.20 7.91
CA ARG A 133 -3.27 0.76 8.99
C ARG A 133 -3.39 2.19 8.48
N ALA A 134 -2.69 2.53 7.41
CA ALA A 134 -2.78 3.83 6.77
C ALA A 134 -4.19 4.16 6.24
N LEU A 135 -4.89 3.13 5.70
CA LEU A 135 -6.28 3.28 5.26
C LEU A 135 -7.22 3.60 6.43
N ALA A 136 -7.09 2.88 7.55
CA ALA A 136 -7.90 3.10 8.75
C ALA A 136 -7.62 4.46 9.41
N GLN A 137 -6.38 4.95 9.34
CA GLN A 137 -5.97 6.27 9.83
C GLN A 137 -6.27 7.38 8.84
N ASN A 138 -6.76 7.01 7.63
CA ASN A 138 -7.02 7.93 6.54
C ASN A 138 -5.77 8.69 6.02
N ASP A 139 -4.60 8.10 6.18
CA ASP A 139 -3.34 8.60 5.63
C ASP A 139 -3.27 8.37 4.12
N VAL A 140 -4.03 7.37 3.61
CA VAL A 140 -4.18 7.09 2.18
C VAL A 140 -5.65 7.06 1.78
N ASP A 141 -5.89 7.31 0.49
CA ASP A 141 -7.23 7.34 -0.11
C ASP A 141 -7.60 5.98 -0.71
N LEU A 142 -6.61 5.33 -1.31
CA LEU A 142 -6.73 4.03 -1.96
C LEU A 142 -5.62 3.10 -1.48
N VAL A 143 -5.94 1.84 -1.35
CA VAL A 143 -5.00 0.73 -1.21
C VAL A 143 -5.11 -0.15 -2.44
N TYR A 144 -3.98 -0.44 -3.09
CA TYR A 144 -3.91 -1.37 -4.21
C TYR A 144 -2.96 -2.51 -3.83
N GLN A 145 -3.55 -3.57 -3.26
CA GLN A 145 -2.80 -4.69 -2.71
C GLN A 145 -2.66 -5.85 -3.69
N LEU A 146 -1.63 -6.68 -3.43
CA LEU A 146 -1.43 -8.00 -4.01
C LEU A 146 -1.21 -9.00 -2.87
N ASP A 147 -2.26 -9.69 -2.44
CA ASP A 147 -2.23 -10.62 -1.30
C ASP A 147 -3.38 -11.63 -1.39
N THR A 148 -3.58 -12.41 -0.34
CA THR A 148 -4.82 -13.17 -0.14
C THR A 148 -6.02 -12.22 -0.13
N ARG A 149 -7.20 -12.73 -0.46
CA ARG A 149 -8.43 -11.94 -0.40
C ARG A 149 -8.64 -11.35 1.00
N VAL A 150 -8.85 -10.06 1.05
CA VAL A 150 -9.20 -9.36 2.28
C VAL A 150 -10.63 -8.85 2.17
N TYR A 151 -11.47 -9.28 3.12
CA TYR A 151 -12.83 -8.78 3.28
C TYR A 151 -12.97 -8.15 4.66
N ARG A 152 -13.24 -6.85 4.70
CA ARG A 152 -13.40 -6.06 5.93
C ARG A 152 -14.73 -5.33 5.87
N SER A 153 -15.41 -5.26 7.00
CA SER A 153 -16.70 -4.57 7.12
C SER A 153 -16.60 -3.04 6.95
N ASP A 154 -15.40 -2.49 7.15
CA ASP A 154 -15.06 -1.07 7.06
C ASP A 154 -14.48 -0.67 5.68
N ALA A 155 -14.37 -1.61 4.75
CA ALA A 155 -13.76 -1.38 3.44
C ALA A 155 -14.71 -1.71 2.27
N VAL A 156 -14.49 -1.04 1.14
CA VAL A 156 -15.12 -1.31 -0.14
C VAL A 156 -14.05 -1.80 -1.11
N ILE A 157 -14.33 -2.89 -1.79
CA ILE A 157 -13.46 -3.45 -2.83
C ILE A 157 -13.98 -2.96 -4.18
N ALA A 158 -13.22 -2.08 -4.83
CA ALA A 158 -13.55 -1.54 -6.16
C ALA A 158 -13.09 -2.46 -7.30
N LEU A 159 -11.99 -3.19 -7.09
CA LEU A 159 -11.46 -4.16 -8.05
C LEU A 159 -11.00 -5.41 -7.30
N GLU A 160 -11.30 -6.58 -7.87
CA GLU A 160 -10.80 -7.86 -7.37
C GLU A 160 -10.49 -8.78 -8.54
N GLU A 161 -9.23 -9.16 -8.71
CA GLU A 161 -8.78 -10.03 -9.79
C GLU A 161 -7.75 -11.04 -9.29
N PRO A 162 -7.84 -12.33 -9.73
CA PRO A 162 -6.85 -13.32 -9.39
C PRO A 162 -5.51 -13.01 -10.08
N VAL A 163 -4.41 -13.33 -9.39
CA VAL A 163 -3.05 -13.19 -9.91
C VAL A 163 -2.33 -14.52 -9.79
N ARG A 164 -1.76 -14.98 -10.91
CA ARG A 164 -0.91 -16.15 -10.92
C ARG A 164 0.48 -15.80 -10.41
N VAL A 165 1.01 -16.67 -9.57
CA VAL A 165 2.41 -16.64 -9.12
C VAL A 165 3.06 -17.90 -9.64
N VAL A 166 4.22 -17.76 -10.23
CA VAL A 166 4.91 -18.82 -10.96
C VAL A 166 6.33 -19.00 -10.46
N PHE A 167 6.77 -20.26 -10.36
CA PHE A 167 8.18 -20.54 -10.23
C PHE A 167 8.88 -20.23 -11.55
N VAL A 168 10.05 -19.65 -11.44
CA VAL A 168 10.85 -19.25 -12.60
C VAL A 168 12.29 -19.71 -12.46
N ALA A 169 12.87 -20.05 -13.60
CA ALA A 169 14.25 -20.46 -13.72
C ALA A 169 14.91 -19.78 -14.93
N PRO A 170 16.25 -19.71 -14.95
CA PRO A 170 16.98 -19.35 -16.16
C PRO A 170 16.65 -20.33 -17.30
N ARG A 171 16.63 -19.86 -18.54
CA ARG A 171 16.33 -20.71 -19.70
C ARG A 171 17.18 -21.99 -19.77
N GLU A 172 18.45 -21.88 -19.44
CA GLU A 172 19.42 -22.98 -19.53
C GLU A 172 19.48 -23.86 -18.27
N HIS A 173 18.59 -23.62 -17.31
CA HIS A 173 18.56 -24.40 -16.07
C HIS A 173 18.11 -25.85 -16.33
N PRO A 174 18.70 -26.86 -15.68
CA PRO A 174 18.33 -28.28 -15.91
C PRO A 174 16.84 -28.57 -15.72
N LEU A 175 16.16 -27.89 -14.79
CA LEU A 175 14.73 -28.04 -14.56
C LEU A 175 13.87 -27.42 -15.68
N ALA A 176 14.43 -26.53 -16.49
CA ALA A 176 13.69 -25.86 -17.57
C ALA A 176 13.22 -26.80 -18.69
N SER A 177 13.90 -27.95 -18.87
CA SER A 177 13.53 -28.97 -19.84
C SER A 177 12.48 -29.97 -19.32
N ARG A 178 12.14 -29.92 -18.04
CA ARG A 178 11.20 -30.82 -17.40
C ARG A 178 9.76 -30.35 -17.62
N LYS A 179 8.86 -31.30 -17.87
CA LYS A 179 7.43 -30.99 -17.99
C LYS A 179 6.82 -30.55 -16.64
N THR A 180 7.20 -31.24 -15.59
CA THR A 180 6.83 -30.94 -14.21
C THR A 180 8.03 -31.16 -13.31
N VAL A 181 8.11 -30.44 -12.21
CA VAL A 181 9.13 -30.55 -11.17
C VAL A 181 8.46 -30.59 -9.80
N THR A 182 9.12 -31.22 -8.84
CA THR A 182 8.63 -31.26 -7.45
C THR A 182 9.18 -30.08 -6.64
N LEU A 183 8.49 -29.73 -5.54
CA LEU A 183 9.02 -28.75 -4.60
C LEU A 183 10.41 -29.16 -4.06
N ALA A 184 10.63 -30.44 -3.78
CA ALA A 184 11.91 -30.95 -3.28
C ALA A 184 13.06 -30.75 -4.31
N GLU A 185 12.80 -30.93 -5.60
CA GLU A 185 13.78 -30.64 -6.65
C GLU A 185 14.10 -29.14 -6.73
N CYS A 186 13.10 -28.29 -6.55
CA CYS A 186 13.30 -26.84 -6.51
C CYS A 186 14.15 -26.42 -5.29
N THR A 187 13.86 -26.97 -4.09
CA THR A 187 14.59 -26.60 -2.86
C THR A 187 16.07 -26.97 -2.89
N ALA A 188 16.48 -27.90 -3.74
CA ALA A 188 17.88 -28.26 -3.95
C ALA A 188 18.68 -27.22 -4.79
N CYS A 189 18.00 -26.22 -5.35
CA CYS A 189 18.61 -25.18 -6.18
C CYS A 189 18.81 -23.88 -5.41
N PRO A 190 19.74 -23.00 -5.84
CA PRO A 190 19.83 -21.64 -5.29
C PRO A 190 18.55 -20.85 -5.55
N PHE A 191 18.08 -20.09 -4.54
CA PHE A 191 16.92 -19.24 -4.64
C PHE A 191 17.23 -17.78 -4.37
N ILE A 192 16.56 -16.89 -5.10
CA ILE A 192 16.44 -15.45 -4.82
C ILE A 192 14.98 -15.22 -4.48
N LEU A 193 14.68 -14.67 -3.32
CA LEU A 193 13.30 -14.47 -2.88
C LEU A 193 13.06 -13.03 -2.41
N THR A 194 11.80 -12.67 -2.33
CA THR A 194 11.42 -11.45 -1.62
C THR A 194 11.60 -11.62 -0.11
N GLU A 195 11.61 -10.51 0.59
CA GLU A 195 11.73 -10.47 2.04
C GLU A 195 10.62 -11.27 2.74
N LYS A 196 10.93 -11.82 3.90
CA LYS A 196 9.94 -12.54 4.73
C LYS A 196 8.75 -11.63 5.07
N GLY A 197 7.56 -12.20 5.07
CA GLY A 197 6.32 -11.48 5.34
C GLY A 197 5.68 -10.81 4.11
N MET A 198 6.32 -10.86 2.93
CA MET A 198 5.66 -10.48 1.69
C MET A 198 4.64 -11.54 1.26
N SER A 199 3.54 -11.13 0.59
CA SER A 199 2.35 -11.94 0.34
C SER A 199 2.63 -13.33 -0.27
N TYR A 200 3.23 -13.38 -1.45
CA TYR A 200 3.50 -14.65 -2.11
C TYR A 200 4.70 -15.40 -1.50
N ARG A 201 5.63 -14.71 -0.82
CA ARG A 201 6.67 -15.33 -0.04
C ARG A 201 6.08 -16.11 1.15
N SER A 202 5.16 -15.51 1.88
CA SER A 202 4.48 -16.19 3.00
C SER A 202 3.75 -17.45 2.56
N GLN A 203 3.09 -17.44 1.39
CA GLN A 203 2.44 -18.63 0.85
C GLN A 203 3.43 -19.73 0.44
N LEU A 204 4.60 -19.33 -0.09
CA LEU A 204 5.69 -20.28 -0.35
C LEU A 204 6.19 -20.92 0.94
N ASP A 205 6.51 -20.11 1.93
CA ASP A 205 7.04 -20.57 3.22
C ASP A 205 6.03 -21.52 3.92
N GLU A 206 4.73 -21.20 3.89
CA GLU A 206 3.68 -22.10 4.39
C GLU A 206 3.60 -23.42 3.61
N CYS A 207 3.67 -23.36 2.29
CA CYS A 207 3.64 -24.57 1.44
C CYS A 207 4.86 -25.47 1.72
N LEU A 208 6.04 -24.89 1.82
CA LEU A 208 7.25 -25.61 2.16
C LEU A 208 7.15 -26.27 3.55
N ALA A 209 6.71 -25.52 4.55
CA ALA A 209 6.55 -26.02 5.92
C ALA A 209 5.57 -27.22 5.99
N ARG A 210 4.44 -27.15 5.26
CA ARG A 210 3.48 -28.29 5.17
C ARG A 210 4.08 -29.56 4.56
N ASN A 211 5.10 -29.41 3.72
CA ASN A 211 5.80 -30.52 3.07
C ASN A 211 7.10 -30.92 3.79
N GLY A 212 7.41 -30.32 4.95
CA GLY A 212 8.65 -30.56 5.69
C GLY A 212 9.90 -30.09 4.95
N LEU A 213 9.76 -29.10 4.07
CA LEU A 213 10.82 -28.52 3.25
C LEU A 213 11.15 -27.10 3.72
N GLU A 214 12.35 -26.65 3.41
CA GLU A 214 12.81 -25.29 3.65
C GLU A 214 13.65 -24.79 2.47
N ILE A 215 13.55 -23.51 2.15
CA ILE A 215 14.46 -22.82 1.23
C ILE A 215 15.25 -21.80 2.03
N GLN A 216 16.57 -21.90 1.95
CA GLN A 216 17.47 -20.83 2.40
C GLN A 216 17.91 -20.03 1.18
N PRO A 217 17.29 -18.88 0.91
CA PRO A 217 17.66 -18.09 -0.25
C PRO A 217 19.08 -17.55 -0.05
N PHE A 218 19.90 -17.53 -1.10
CA PHE A 218 21.20 -16.89 -1.03
C PHE A 218 21.09 -15.35 -1.06
N LEU A 219 19.94 -14.84 -1.52
CA LEU A 219 19.64 -13.41 -1.54
C LEU A 219 18.15 -13.18 -1.24
N GLU A 220 17.88 -12.24 -0.36
CA GLU A 220 16.56 -11.67 -0.13
C GLU A 220 16.56 -10.19 -0.53
N ILE A 221 15.60 -9.77 -1.37
CA ILE A 221 15.49 -8.40 -1.88
C ILE A 221 14.05 -8.06 -2.20
N GLY A 222 13.56 -6.90 -1.75
CA GLY A 222 12.16 -6.48 -1.89
C GLY A 222 11.69 -6.24 -3.32
N ASN A 223 12.60 -5.95 -4.26
CA ASN A 223 12.24 -5.55 -5.62
C ASN A 223 12.11 -6.77 -6.57
N PRO A 224 10.89 -7.13 -7.03
CA PRO A 224 10.66 -8.32 -7.84
C PRO A 224 11.24 -8.23 -9.26
N GLU A 225 11.37 -7.04 -9.83
CA GLU A 225 11.98 -6.84 -11.15
C GLU A 225 13.50 -7.10 -11.10
N ILE A 226 14.15 -6.68 -10.03
CA ILE A 226 15.57 -7.00 -9.82
C ILE A 226 15.75 -8.52 -9.68
N ILE A 227 14.85 -9.19 -8.96
CA ILE A 227 14.87 -10.66 -8.85
C ILE A 227 14.75 -11.30 -10.24
N ALA A 228 13.78 -10.87 -11.06
CA ALA A 228 13.59 -11.41 -12.41
C ALA A 228 14.85 -11.25 -13.27
N ARG A 229 15.52 -10.10 -13.22
CA ARG A 229 16.79 -9.87 -13.92
C ARG A 229 17.93 -10.76 -13.45
N MET A 230 17.98 -11.05 -12.14
CA MET A 230 18.99 -11.96 -11.58
C MET A 230 18.73 -13.40 -12.00
N VAL A 231 17.46 -13.84 -12.01
CA VAL A 231 17.07 -15.14 -12.57
C VAL A 231 17.48 -15.24 -14.04
N ALA A 232 17.19 -14.22 -14.85
CA ALA A 232 17.59 -14.18 -16.26
C ALA A 232 19.11 -14.29 -16.47
N LYS A 233 19.92 -13.85 -15.49
CA LYS A 233 21.39 -13.99 -15.50
C LYS A 233 21.90 -15.33 -14.96
N GLY A 234 21.03 -16.28 -14.68
CA GLY A 234 21.44 -17.62 -14.23
C GLY A 234 21.75 -17.74 -12.76
N MET A 235 21.36 -16.77 -11.92
CA MET A 235 21.75 -16.74 -10.50
C MET A 235 20.93 -17.67 -9.60
N GLY A 236 19.85 -18.28 -10.11
CA GLY A 236 19.03 -19.23 -9.34
C GLY A 236 17.55 -19.17 -9.75
N LEU A 237 16.72 -19.83 -8.96
CA LEU A 237 15.27 -19.87 -9.10
C LEU A 237 14.61 -18.75 -8.30
N SER A 238 13.35 -18.47 -8.62
CA SER A 238 12.50 -17.59 -7.81
C SER A 238 11.03 -17.96 -7.92
N LEU A 239 10.20 -17.33 -7.07
CA LEU A 239 8.75 -17.33 -7.14
C LEU A 239 8.29 -15.90 -7.32
N LEU A 240 7.62 -15.58 -8.43
CA LEU A 240 7.24 -14.22 -8.79
C LEU A 240 5.83 -14.17 -9.40
N PRO A 241 5.12 -13.04 -9.30
CA PRO A 241 3.89 -12.82 -10.06
C PRO A 241 4.16 -12.93 -11.57
N GLU A 242 3.27 -13.64 -12.29
CA GLU A 242 3.43 -13.91 -13.72
C GLU A 242 3.60 -12.63 -14.55
N PHE A 243 2.91 -11.56 -14.19
CA PHE A 243 3.01 -10.29 -14.91
C PHE A 243 4.39 -9.61 -14.80
N ILE A 244 5.15 -9.88 -13.73
CA ILE A 244 6.53 -9.38 -13.57
C ILE A 244 7.47 -10.04 -14.57
N VAL A 245 7.30 -11.33 -14.76
CA VAL A 245 8.23 -12.12 -15.60
C VAL A 245 7.81 -12.26 -17.06
N ALA A 246 6.61 -11.80 -17.42
CA ALA A 246 6.01 -11.99 -18.73
C ALA A 246 6.93 -11.53 -19.88
N GLU A 247 7.59 -10.38 -19.73
CA GLU A 247 8.52 -9.86 -20.75
C GLU A 247 9.79 -10.72 -20.88
N HIS A 248 10.36 -11.11 -19.75
CA HIS A 248 11.54 -12.00 -19.72
C HIS A 248 11.25 -13.37 -20.31
N VAL A 249 10.04 -13.90 -20.05
CA VAL A 249 9.58 -15.17 -20.65
C VAL A 249 9.41 -15.00 -22.16
N ARG A 250 8.79 -13.92 -22.61
CA ARG A 250 8.63 -13.63 -24.05
C ARG A 250 9.95 -13.48 -24.78
N ARG A 251 10.97 -12.92 -24.13
CA ARG A 251 12.35 -12.83 -24.66
C ARG A 251 13.12 -14.14 -24.59
N GLY A 252 12.56 -15.14 -23.90
CA GLY A 252 13.22 -16.43 -23.72
C GLY A 252 14.41 -16.39 -22.76
N GLU A 253 14.48 -15.40 -21.89
CA GLU A 253 15.52 -15.24 -20.86
C GLU A 253 15.23 -16.11 -19.64
N ILE A 254 13.94 -16.25 -19.31
CA ILE A 254 13.39 -16.99 -18.17
C ILE A 254 12.35 -17.98 -18.67
N VAL A 255 12.22 -19.10 -17.98
CA VAL A 255 11.12 -20.07 -18.16
C VAL A 255 10.31 -20.20 -16.90
N GLN A 256 9.01 -20.43 -17.06
CA GLN A 256 8.12 -20.80 -15.97
C GLN A 256 8.25 -22.31 -15.73
N LEU A 257 8.33 -22.70 -14.46
CA LEU A 257 8.35 -24.11 -14.06
C LEU A 257 6.95 -24.50 -13.55
N GLU A 258 6.48 -25.65 -14.02
CA GLU A 258 5.28 -26.28 -13.48
C GLU A 258 5.67 -27.11 -12.25
N VAL A 259 5.34 -26.61 -11.06
CA VAL A 259 5.74 -27.22 -9.79
C VAL A 259 4.55 -27.95 -9.17
N GLU A 260 4.71 -29.28 -8.99
CA GLU A 260 3.67 -30.12 -8.39
C GLU A 260 3.44 -29.76 -6.92
N GLY A 261 2.16 -29.72 -6.54
CA GLY A 261 1.76 -29.47 -5.15
C GLY A 261 1.84 -28.02 -4.68
N PHE A 262 2.19 -27.08 -5.57
CA PHE A 262 2.14 -25.64 -5.25
C PHE A 262 0.95 -24.96 -5.91
N SER A 263 0.19 -24.21 -5.11
CA SER A 263 -0.85 -23.31 -5.58
C SER A 263 -0.87 -22.08 -4.68
N ALA A 264 -0.70 -20.93 -5.27
CA ALA A 264 -0.82 -19.64 -4.56
C ALA A 264 -2.12 -18.95 -4.97
N GLY A 265 -2.95 -18.64 -3.99
CA GLY A 265 -4.21 -17.92 -4.18
C GLY A 265 -4.04 -16.43 -3.95
N LEU A 266 -3.38 -15.72 -4.88
CA LEU A 266 -3.22 -14.28 -4.78
C LEU A 266 -4.26 -13.52 -5.58
N TRP A 267 -4.58 -12.34 -5.08
CA TRP A 267 -5.54 -11.42 -5.65
C TRP A 267 -4.97 -10.01 -5.65
N ARG A 268 -5.16 -9.29 -6.71
CA ARG A 268 -5.02 -7.85 -6.66
C ARG A 268 -6.37 -7.24 -6.34
N GLN A 269 -6.40 -6.42 -5.30
CA GLN A 269 -7.61 -5.75 -4.86
C GLN A 269 -7.35 -4.24 -4.75
N LEU A 270 -8.24 -3.44 -5.34
CA LEU A 270 -8.29 -2.00 -5.13
C LEU A 270 -9.34 -1.71 -4.05
N ILE A 271 -8.91 -1.10 -2.97
CA ILE A 271 -9.71 -1.00 -1.75
C ILE A 271 -9.70 0.45 -1.24
N TYR A 272 -10.85 0.89 -0.72
CA TYR A 272 -10.95 2.15 0.01
C TYR A 272 -11.84 1.99 1.25
N HIS A 273 -11.71 2.92 2.21
CA HIS A 273 -12.51 2.88 3.43
C HIS A 273 -13.97 3.23 3.13
N LYS A 274 -14.92 2.48 3.70
CA LYS A 274 -16.37 2.64 3.46
C LYS A 274 -16.91 4.03 3.81
N GLY A 275 -16.35 4.65 4.86
CA GLY A 275 -16.71 6.03 5.26
C GLY A 275 -15.97 7.12 4.48
N LYS A 276 -15.20 6.75 3.44
CA LYS A 276 -14.46 7.71 2.64
C LYS A 276 -15.39 8.47 1.70
N TRP A 277 -15.27 9.79 1.68
CA TRP A 277 -15.83 10.58 0.59
C TRP A 277 -14.98 10.36 -0.67
N ILE A 278 -15.64 9.93 -1.74
CA ILE A 278 -14.97 9.66 -3.02
C ILE A 278 -14.91 10.98 -3.78
N SER A 279 -13.72 11.59 -3.82
CA SER A 279 -13.47 12.79 -4.61
C SER A 279 -13.51 12.49 -6.11
N PRO A 280 -13.75 13.49 -6.97
CA PRO A 280 -13.65 13.31 -8.43
C PRO A 280 -12.30 12.76 -8.87
N ALA A 281 -11.21 13.18 -8.22
CA ALA A 281 -9.86 12.65 -8.46
C ALA A 281 -9.75 11.15 -8.09
N MET A 282 -10.31 10.75 -6.97
CA MET A 282 -10.32 9.36 -6.54
C MET A 282 -11.19 8.49 -7.46
N GLN A 283 -12.38 8.95 -7.84
CA GLN A 283 -13.28 8.22 -8.76
C GLN A 283 -12.60 8.01 -10.12
N ALA A 284 -11.97 9.03 -10.67
CA ALA A 284 -11.26 8.94 -11.94
C ALA A 284 -10.11 7.91 -11.90
N MET A 285 -9.39 7.80 -10.79
CA MET A 285 -8.35 6.78 -10.63
C MET A 285 -8.95 5.37 -10.51
N ILE A 286 -10.04 5.22 -9.77
CA ILE A 286 -10.77 3.95 -9.67
C ILE A 286 -11.24 3.50 -11.06
N ASP A 287 -11.85 4.39 -11.83
CA ASP A 287 -12.35 4.08 -13.17
C ASP A 287 -11.23 3.63 -14.12
N LEU A 288 -10.05 4.29 -14.05
CA LEU A 288 -8.91 3.90 -14.86
C LEU A 288 -8.28 2.57 -14.44
N LEU A 289 -8.22 2.27 -13.14
CA LEU A 289 -7.69 1.00 -12.64
C LEU A 289 -8.65 -0.18 -12.89
N CYS A 290 -9.96 0.09 -12.88
CA CYS A 290 -11.02 -0.89 -13.14
C CYS A 290 -11.33 -1.06 -14.64
N ALA A 291 -10.83 -0.17 -15.51
CA ALA A 291 -11.04 -0.29 -16.94
C ALA A 291 -10.46 -1.61 -17.48
N PRO A 292 -11.17 -2.31 -18.39
CA PRO A 292 -10.62 -3.49 -19.01
C PRO A 292 -9.27 -3.18 -19.66
N ARG A 293 -8.23 -3.89 -19.25
CA ARG A 293 -6.92 -3.76 -19.91
C ARG A 293 -7.08 -4.35 -21.31
N GLY A 294 -6.93 -3.52 -22.34
CA GLY A 294 -6.89 -4.01 -23.72
C GLY A 294 -5.83 -5.12 -23.83
N LYS A 295 -6.24 -6.24 -24.44
CA LYS A 295 -5.39 -7.42 -24.72
C LYS A 295 -4.24 -7.03 -25.64
#